data_2b40955d107befd1afd88c7e451ea1fd
#
_entry.id   2b40955d107befd1afd88c7e451ea1fd
#
_cell.length_a   1.000
_cell.length_b   1.000
_cell.length_c   1.000
_cell.angle_alpha   90.00
_cell.angle_beta   90.00
_cell.angle_gamma   90.00
#
_symmetry.space_group_name_H-M   'P 1'
#
loop_
_entity.id
_entity.type
_entity.pdbx_description
1 polymer ?
#
loop_
_entity_poly.entity_id
_entity_poly.type
_entity_poly.pdbx_seq_one_letter_code
_entity_poly.pdbx_strand_id
1 'polypeptide(L)'
;MTCQKCSALCTSRTQIVEPDLPEFGWPCKVLVVGEAPGADEDTQGKGFVGRAGRTLHTLLEEHELRRGYDYGCANIVRCRPPENRRPTKTEIGNCLPYLAEILSRSKPRAVLAVGDTAARVFMGKSGLRESMDRLHHADQCPRRFLGYGSILDMKWPYRTNLFIMPHTSPLAWNRNAPDGRKWSEIGREQVRLMAERLRPY
;
A
#
# COMPACT_ATOMS: atom_id res chain seq x y z
N MET A 1 23.53 -0.93 9.14
CA MET A 1 23.42 0.53 9.45
C MET A 1 21.97 0.94 9.45
N THR A 2 21.49 1.61 10.49
CA THR A 2 20.12 2.12 10.58
C THR A 2 19.99 3.40 9.75
N CYS A 3 18.89 3.53 8.97
CA CYS A 3 18.61 4.73 8.17
C CYS A 3 18.44 5.97 9.08
N GLN A 4 19.09 7.07 8.77
CA GLN A 4 19.07 8.33 9.54
C GLN A 4 18.53 9.52 8.71
N LYS A 5 17.83 9.27 7.58
CA LYS A 5 17.43 10.32 6.63
C LYS A 5 16.33 11.27 7.15
N CYS A 6 15.60 10.90 8.21
CA CYS A 6 14.44 11.64 8.71
C CYS A 6 14.56 11.81 10.23
N SER A 7 15.05 12.94 10.73
CA SER A 7 15.31 13.18 12.16
C SER A 7 14.07 12.91 13.02
N ALA A 8 12.92 13.49 12.68
CA ALA A 8 11.69 13.32 13.43
C ALA A 8 11.23 11.85 13.50
N LEU A 9 11.41 11.08 12.41
CA LEU A 9 11.07 9.66 12.40
C LEU A 9 12.10 8.82 13.17
N CYS A 10 13.37 9.20 13.14
CA CYS A 10 14.40 8.52 13.93
C CYS A 10 14.18 8.67 15.43
N THR A 11 13.66 9.81 15.87
CA THR A 11 13.32 10.03 17.27
C THR A 11 12.01 9.33 17.69
N SER A 12 11.05 9.23 16.78
CA SER A 12 9.71 8.72 17.08
C SER A 12 9.60 7.18 17.01
N ARG A 13 10.34 6.55 16.11
CA ARG A 13 10.24 5.10 15.91
C ARG A 13 10.99 4.32 16.99
N THR A 14 10.48 3.15 17.33
CA THR A 14 11.22 2.13 18.07
C THR A 14 12.17 1.37 17.12
N GLN A 15 11.68 1.05 15.94
CA GLN A 15 12.45 0.34 14.92
C GLN A 15 11.99 0.68 13.50
N ILE A 16 12.75 0.25 12.50
CA ILE A 16 12.33 0.29 11.11
C ILE A 16 11.45 -0.93 10.84
N VAL A 17 10.25 -0.71 10.34
CA VAL A 17 9.33 -1.79 9.93
C VAL A 17 9.65 -2.17 8.49
N GLU A 18 10.31 -3.31 8.34
CA GLU A 18 10.69 -3.82 7.03
C GLU A 18 9.48 -4.43 6.29
N PRO A 19 9.55 -4.52 4.95
CA PRO A 19 8.50 -5.17 4.18
C PRO A 19 8.42 -6.66 4.51
N ASP A 20 7.20 -7.17 4.56
CA ASP A 20 6.89 -8.58 4.74
C ASP A 20 6.51 -9.16 3.37
N LEU A 21 7.45 -9.84 2.73
CA LEU A 21 7.26 -10.42 1.40
C LEU A 21 7.02 -11.93 1.51
N PRO A 22 6.38 -12.57 0.50
CA PRO A 22 6.31 -14.02 0.42
C PRO A 22 7.69 -14.65 0.51
N GLU A 23 7.75 -15.87 1.04
CA GLU A 23 8.99 -16.62 1.17
C GLU A 23 9.67 -16.82 -0.19
N PHE A 24 10.99 -17.03 -0.15
CA PHE A 24 11.78 -17.24 -1.37
C PHE A 24 11.21 -18.40 -2.21
N GLY A 25 10.99 -18.12 -3.51
CA GLY A 25 10.40 -19.10 -4.42
C GLY A 25 8.87 -19.00 -4.57
N TRP A 26 8.18 -18.24 -3.73
CA TRP A 26 6.75 -17.98 -3.87
C TRP A 26 6.51 -16.70 -4.68
N PRO A 27 5.61 -16.73 -5.68
CA PRO A 27 5.29 -15.53 -6.44
C PRO A 27 4.53 -14.54 -5.57
N CYS A 28 4.99 -13.28 -5.53
CA CYS A 28 4.22 -12.20 -4.92
C CYS A 28 3.06 -11.83 -5.87
N LYS A 29 1.88 -12.42 -5.66
CA LYS A 29 0.70 -12.08 -6.48
C LYS A 29 0.28 -10.64 -6.23
N VAL A 30 0.28 -10.21 -4.95
CA VAL A 30 -0.12 -8.86 -4.54
C VAL A 30 0.94 -8.27 -3.61
N LEU A 31 1.34 -7.03 -3.87
CA LEU A 31 2.03 -6.21 -2.88
C LEU A 31 1.04 -5.18 -2.32
N VAL A 32 0.70 -5.32 -1.06
CA VAL A 32 -0.09 -4.33 -0.32
C VAL A 32 0.82 -3.20 0.12
N VAL A 33 0.43 -1.95 -0.18
CA VAL A 33 1.22 -0.77 0.17
C VAL A 33 0.38 0.20 0.99
N GLY A 34 0.76 0.40 2.26
CA GLY A 34 0.16 1.37 3.17
C GLY A 34 0.95 2.66 3.30
N GLU A 35 0.52 3.53 4.18
CA GLU A 35 1.13 4.85 4.42
C GLU A 35 2.42 4.74 5.25
N ALA A 36 2.30 4.32 6.49
CA ALA A 36 3.37 4.23 7.48
C ALA A 36 2.97 3.26 8.61
N PRO A 37 3.93 2.74 9.40
CA PRO A 37 3.63 1.94 10.58
C PRO A 37 2.86 2.72 11.63
N GLY A 38 1.90 2.07 12.30
CA GLY A 38 1.29 2.52 13.53
C GLY A 38 2.06 2.07 14.77
N ALA A 39 1.47 2.23 15.96
CA ALA A 39 2.12 1.86 17.23
C ALA A 39 2.37 0.36 17.34
N ASP A 40 1.38 -0.46 16.99
CA ASP A 40 1.49 -1.91 17.05
C ASP A 40 2.57 -2.42 16.08
N GLU A 41 2.62 -1.86 14.87
CA GLU A 41 3.62 -2.19 13.86
C GLU A 41 5.03 -1.79 14.29
N ASP A 42 5.19 -0.61 14.88
CA ASP A 42 6.48 -0.12 15.35
C ASP A 42 7.03 -0.97 16.50
N THR A 43 6.14 -1.44 17.40
CA THR A 43 6.49 -2.32 18.51
C THR A 43 6.89 -3.71 18.02
N GLN A 44 6.11 -4.28 17.08
CA GLN A 44 6.30 -5.65 16.61
C GLN A 44 7.31 -5.77 15.46
N GLY A 45 7.71 -4.67 14.82
CA GLY A 45 8.60 -4.67 13.65
C GLY A 45 7.97 -5.27 12.39
N LYS A 46 6.64 -5.42 12.36
CA LYS A 46 5.92 -6.04 11.26
C LYS A 46 4.74 -5.16 10.81
N GLY A 47 4.64 -4.91 9.51
CA GLY A 47 3.58 -4.08 8.94
C GLY A 47 2.20 -4.72 9.05
N PHE A 48 1.14 -3.92 9.17
CA PHE A 48 -0.26 -4.35 9.14
C PHE A 48 -0.64 -5.38 10.22
N VAL A 49 -0.19 -5.20 11.45
CA VAL A 49 -0.53 -6.07 12.59
C VAL A 49 -1.61 -5.47 13.49
N GLY A 50 -1.83 -4.17 13.43
CA GLY A 50 -2.87 -3.48 14.18
C GLY A 50 -4.28 -3.75 13.65
N ARG A 51 -5.27 -3.06 14.20
CA ARG A 51 -6.68 -3.24 13.86
C ARG A 51 -6.96 -3.09 12.36
N ALA A 52 -6.40 -2.06 11.73
CA ALA A 52 -6.57 -1.83 10.29
C ALA A 52 -5.98 -2.99 9.46
N GLY A 53 -4.83 -3.50 9.86
CA GLY A 53 -4.19 -4.66 9.23
C GLY A 53 -5.04 -5.91 9.32
N ARG A 54 -5.60 -6.21 10.49
CA ARG A 54 -6.50 -7.37 10.66
C ARG A 54 -7.71 -7.30 9.72
N THR A 55 -8.37 -6.15 9.62
CA THR A 55 -9.48 -5.95 8.66
C THR A 55 -9.04 -6.23 7.22
N LEU A 56 -7.87 -5.73 6.82
CA LEU A 56 -7.32 -5.96 5.49
C LEU A 56 -7.03 -7.44 5.24
N HIS A 57 -6.41 -8.13 6.19
CA HIS A 57 -6.09 -9.57 6.05
C HIS A 57 -7.35 -10.41 5.90
N THR A 58 -8.37 -10.18 6.72
CA THR A 58 -9.68 -10.86 6.57
C THR A 58 -10.26 -10.67 5.18
N LEU A 59 -10.21 -9.44 4.63
CA LEU A 59 -10.71 -9.17 3.27
C LEU A 59 -9.93 -9.93 2.18
N LEU A 60 -8.62 -10.04 2.32
CA LEU A 60 -7.80 -10.77 1.35
C LEU A 60 -8.02 -12.28 1.47
N GLU A 61 -8.17 -12.80 2.68
CA GLU A 61 -8.47 -14.20 2.96
C GLU A 61 -9.85 -14.64 2.44
N GLU A 62 -10.86 -13.75 2.45
CA GLU A 62 -12.16 -13.99 1.81
C GLU A 62 -12.01 -14.32 0.30
N HIS A 63 -10.89 -13.96 -0.31
CA HIS A 63 -10.55 -14.24 -1.71
C HIS A 63 -9.37 -15.21 -1.88
N GLU A 64 -9.11 -16.04 -0.88
CA GLU A 64 -8.07 -17.09 -0.89
C GLU A 64 -6.64 -16.54 -1.06
N LEU A 65 -6.41 -15.26 -0.74
CA LEU A 65 -5.10 -14.64 -0.72
C LEU A 65 -4.50 -14.75 0.68
N ARG A 66 -3.40 -15.48 0.82
CA ARG A 66 -2.74 -15.77 2.10
C ARG A 66 -1.49 -14.92 2.27
N ARG A 67 -1.36 -14.28 3.43
CA ARG A 67 -0.17 -13.50 3.79
C ARG A 67 1.07 -14.38 3.84
N GLY A 68 2.18 -13.88 3.28
CA GLY A 68 3.45 -14.61 3.24
C GLY A 68 3.55 -15.69 2.15
N TYR A 69 2.44 -15.99 1.46
CA TYR A 69 2.39 -16.92 0.33
C TYR A 69 1.97 -16.21 -0.96
N ASP A 70 0.79 -15.61 -0.95
CA ASP A 70 0.20 -14.99 -2.14
C ASP A 70 0.49 -13.49 -2.16
N TYR A 71 0.60 -12.85 -0.99
CA TYR A 71 0.87 -11.43 -0.89
C TYR A 71 1.85 -11.06 0.21
N GLY A 72 2.53 -9.95 -0.05
CA GLY A 72 3.37 -9.26 0.91
C GLY A 72 2.82 -7.89 1.26
N CYS A 73 3.39 -7.28 2.30
CA CYS A 73 3.02 -5.98 2.83
C CYS A 73 4.22 -5.05 2.89
N ALA A 74 4.04 -3.80 2.49
CA ALA A 74 5.02 -2.74 2.63
C ALA A 74 4.32 -1.43 2.99
N ASN A 75 5.06 -0.46 3.48
CA ASN A 75 4.59 0.92 3.67
C ASN A 75 5.43 1.88 2.82
N ILE A 76 4.83 3.00 2.43
CA ILE A 76 5.55 4.09 1.75
C ILE A 76 6.66 4.62 2.64
N VAL A 77 6.39 4.81 3.93
CA VAL A 77 7.37 5.19 4.95
C VAL A 77 7.53 4.05 5.93
N ARG A 78 8.77 3.59 6.16
CA ARG A 78 9.06 2.41 6.99
C ARG A 78 9.18 2.71 8.49
N CYS A 79 9.08 3.96 8.88
CA CYS A 79 9.21 4.41 10.26
C CYS A 79 7.91 5.03 10.74
N ARG A 80 7.55 4.80 12.00
CA ARG A 80 6.36 5.38 12.61
C ARG A 80 6.53 6.89 12.77
N PRO A 81 5.63 7.73 12.21
CA PRO A 81 5.63 9.17 12.49
C PRO A 81 5.17 9.49 13.91
N PRO A 82 5.64 10.62 14.50
CA PRO A 82 5.14 11.08 15.79
C PRO A 82 3.61 11.13 15.82
N GLU A 83 3.00 10.60 16.89
CA GLU A 83 1.54 10.59 17.10
C GLU A 83 0.72 9.99 15.94
N ASN A 84 1.35 9.14 15.12
CA ASN A 84 0.77 8.57 13.90
C ASN A 84 0.28 9.63 12.90
N ARG A 85 0.91 10.83 12.88
CA ARG A 85 0.59 11.83 11.87
C ARG A 85 0.92 11.34 10.45
N ARG A 86 0.35 11.98 9.45
CA ARG A 86 0.75 11.72 8.07
C ARG A 86 2.25 12.01 7.86
N PRO A 87 2.96 11.18 7.09
CA PRO A 87 4.33 11.47 6.67
C PRO A 87 4.38 12.76 5.85
N THR A 88 5.45 13.52 6.04
CA THR A 88 5.73 14.70 5.20
C THR A 88 6.20 14.28 3.80
N LYS A 89 6.15 15.22 2.85
CA LYS A 89 6.66 14.98 1.49
C LYS A 89 8.13 14.57 1.48
N THR A 90 8.94 15.19 2.35
CA THR A 90 10.36 14.86 2.49
C THR A 90 10.56 13.45 3.02
N GLU A 91 9.81 13.05 4.05
CA GLU A 91 9.87 11.70 4.61
C GLU A 91 9.46 10.63 3.57
N ILE A 92 8.40 10.90 2.80
CA ILE A 92 7.99 10.06 1.69
C ILE A 92 9.13 9.99 0.66
N GLY A 93 9.63 11.11 0.17
CA GLY A 93 10.72 11.16 -0.82
C GLY A 93 11.96 10.38 -0.39
N ASN A 94 12.34 10.48 0.89
CA ASN A 94 13.47 9.74 1.45
C ASN A 94 13.26 8.21 1.49
N CYS A 95 11.99 7.75 1.56
CA CYS A 95 11.65 6.34 1.61
C CYS A 95 11.30 5.72 0.25
N LEU A 96 10.91 6.50 -0.76
CA LEU A 96 10.54 5.99 -2.08
C LEU A 96 11.58 5.09 -2.76
N PRO A 97 12.90 5.34 -2.66
CA PRO A 97 13.89 4.42 -3.24
C PRO A 97 13.80 2.99 -2.69
N TYR A 98 13.46 2.85 -1.41
CA TYR A 98 13.27 1.53 -0.79
C TYR A 98 11.99 0.84 -1.32
N LEU A 99 10.90 1.59 -1.49
CA LEU A 99 9.68 1.04 -2.09
C LEU A 99 9.92 0.61 -3.54
N ALA A 100 10.68 1.39 -4.31
CA ALA A 100 11.05 1.04 -5.68
C ALA A 100 11.89 -0.26 -5.73
N GLU A 101 12.81 -0.45 -4.80
CA GLU A 101 13.58 -1.70 -4.66
C GLU A 101 12.66 -2.89 -4.34
N ILE A 102 11.72 -2.73 -3.40
CA ILE A 102 10.77 -3.78 -3.03
C ILE A 102 9.92 -4.18 -4.24
N LEU A 103 9.38 -3.22 -4.99
CA LEU A 103 8.62 -3.48 -6.21
C LEU A 103 9.45 -4.22 -7.26
N SER A 104 10.70 -3.82 -7.44
CA SER A 104 11.63 -4.47 -8.38
C SER A 104 11.95 -5.91 -8.00
N ARG A 105 12.09 -6.20 -6.70
CA ARG A 105 12.40 -7.54 -6.18
C ARG A 105 11.20 -8.45 -6.18
N SER A 106 10.05 -7.97 -5.69
CA SER A 106 8.84 -8.78 -5.55
C SER A 106 8.10 -9.01 -6.86
N LYS A 107 8.25 -8.11 -7.85
CA LYS A 107 7.60 -8.15 -9.16
C LYS A 107 6.13 -8.59 -9.08
N PRO A 108 5.29 -7.92 -8.30
CA PRO A 108 3.94 -8.37 -8.02
C PRO A 108 3.07 -8.30 -9.29
N ARG A 109 2.07 -9.18 -9.40
CA ARG A 109 1.07 -9.10 -10.46
C ARG A 109 0.09 -7.95 -10.23
N ALA A 110 -0.13 -7.59 -8.96
CA ALA A 110 -0.90 -6.42 -8.56
C ALA A 110 -0.26 -5.68 -7.38
N VAL A 111 -0.42 -4.36 -7.36
CA VAL A 111 -0.20 -3.53 -6.17
C VAL A 111 -1.55 -3.10 -5.66
N LEU A 112 -1.79 -3.27 -4.37
CA LEU A 112 -2.96 -2.76 -3.67
C LEU A 112 -2.54 -1.57 -2.81
N ALA A 113 -2.81 -0.35 -3.27
CA ALA A 113 -2.54 0.88 -2.55
C ALA A 113 -3.67 1.15 -1.54
N VAL A 114 -3.34 1.17 -0.25
CA VAL A 114 -4.31 1.31 0.85
C VAL A 114 -4.28 2.72 1.42
N GLY A 115 -5.36 3.46 1.17
CA GLY A 115 -5.56 4.83 1.66
C GLY A 115 -5.03 5.93 0.73
N ASP A 116 -5.35 7.17 1.11
CA ASP A 116 -5.12 8.36 0.28
C ASP A 116 -3.62 8.63 0.00
N THR A 117 -2.76 8.47 1.00
CA THR A 117 -1.32 8.72 0.81
C THR A 117 -0.70 7.71 -0.16
N ALA A 118 -1.06 6.43 -0.05
CA ALA A 118 -0.59 5.42 -0.98
C ALA A 118 -1.13 5.68 -2.40
N ALA A 119 -2.41 6.00 -2.53
CA ALA A 119 -3.01 6.37 -3.82
C ALA A 119 -2.27 7.54 -4.48
N ARG A 120 -1.97 8.59 -3.72
CA ARG A 120 -1.25 9.78 -4.23
C ARG A 120 0.17 9.51 -4.66
N VAL A 121 0.86 8.59 -4.03
CA VAL A 121 2.22 8.19 -4.43
C VAL A 121 2.19 7.54 -5.81
N PHE A 122 1.21 6.72 -6.08
CA PHE A 122 1.09 6.04 -7.37
C PHE A 122 0.40 6.87 -8.45
N MET A 123 -0.63 7.66 -8.10
CA MET A 123 -1.49 8.37 -9.06
C MET A 123 -1.27 9.88 -9.15
N GLY A 124 -0.47 10.46 -8.26
CA GLY A 124 -0.27 11.90 -8.18
C GLY A 124 -1.26 12.60 -7.24
N LYS A 125 -1.56 13.88 -7.51
CA LYS A 125 -2.26 14.76 -6.56
C LYS A 125 -3.79 14.60 -6.52
N SER A 126 -4.37 13.62 -7.18
CA SER A 126 -5.81 13.38 -7.15
C SER A 126 -6.29 12.89 -5.78
N GLY A 127 -7.56 13.13 -5.44
CA GLY A 127 -8.19 12.54 -4.27
C GLY A 127 -8.36 11.03 -4.42
N LEU A 128 -8.62 10.33 -3.29
CA LEU A 128 -8.77 8.86 -3.30
C LEU A 128 -9.83 8.39 -4.31
N ARG A 129 -11.01 9.00 -4.30
CA ARG A 129 -12.10 8.65 -5.21
C ARG A 129 -11.74 8.89 -6.67
N GLU A 130 -11.23 10.08 -6.97
CA GLU A 130 -10.79 10.43 -8.32
C GLU A 130 -9.70 9.48 -8.84
N SER A 131 -8.77 9.09 -7.98
CA SER A 131 -7.73 8.11 -8.33
C SER A 131 -8.33 6.75 -8.70
N MET A 132 -9.35 6.30 -7.97
CA MET A 132 -10.06 5.05 -8.26
C MET A 132 -10.84 5.14 -9.58
N ASP A 133 -11.58 6.22 -9.80
CA ASP A 133 -12.35 6.45 -11.03
C ASP A 133 -11.44 6.51 -12.26
N ARG A 134 -10.29 7.17 -12.16
CA ARG A 134 -9.28 7.22 -13.23
C ARG A 134 -8.71 5.83 -13.58
N LEU A 135 -8.54 4.95 -12.61
CA LEU A 135 -8.08 3.58 -12.86
C LEU A 135 -9.15 2.73 -13.56
N HIS A 136 -10.43 2.92 -13.24
CA HIS A 136 -11.52 2.23 -13.93
C HIS A 136 -11.60 2.57 -15.43
N HIS A 137 -11.21 3.78 -15.82
CA HIS A 137 -11.21 4.23 -17.21
C HIS A 137 -9.91 3.94 -17.97
N ALA A 138 -8.83 3.57 -17.30
CA ALA A 138 -7.49 3.40 -17.89
C ALA A 138 -7.04 1.94 -17.81
N ASP A 139 -7.66 0.99 -18.47
CA ASP A 139 -7.22 -0.42 -18.57
C ASP A 139 -6.28 -0.93 -17.44
N GLN A 140 -6.43 -0.41 -16.25
CA GLN A 140 -5.79 -0.73 -14.97
C GLN A 140 -4.26 -0.94 -15.00
N CYS A 141 -3.60 -0.51 -16.06
CA CYS A 141 -2.14 -0.54 -16.16
C CYS A 141 -1.64 0.87 -16.45
N PRO A 142 -1.44 1.71 -15.43
CA PRO A 142 -0.89 3.04 -15.66
C PRO A 142 0.50 2.90 -16.27
N ARG A 143 0.63 3.23 -17.54
CA ARG A 143 1.91 3.22 -18.27
C ARG A 143 2.88 4.28 -17.75
N ARG A 144 2.41 5.21 -16.92
CA ARG A 144 3.19 6.25 -16.25
C ARG A 144 2.58 6.57 -14.90
N PHE A 145 3.36 6.42 -13.84
CA PHE A 145 3.00 6.90 -12.52
C PHE A 145 3.22 8.41 -12.47
N LEU A 146 2.14 9.14 -12.32
CA LEU A 146 2.15 10.61 -12.20
C LEU A 146 2.46 11.09 -10.77
N GLY A 147 2.85 10.17 -9.88
CA GLY A 147 3.12 10.44 -8.47
C GLY A 147 4.48 11.11 -8.23
N TYR A 148 5.26 10.60 -7.31
CA TYR A 148 6.57 11.16 -6.95
C TYR A 148 7.67 10.90 -7.99
N GLY A 149 7.31 10.97 -9.28
CA GLY A 149 8.22 11.15 -10.39
C GLY A 149 9.10 9.95 -10.73
N SER A 150 10.19 10.26 -11.37
CA SER A 150 11.12 9.37 -12.06
C SER A 150 11.64 8.14 -11.29
N ILE A 151 11.54 8.11 -9.97
CA ILE A 151 12.05 7.00 -9.16
C ILE A 151 11.18 5.74 -9.32
N LEU A 152 9.87 5.89 -9.37
CA LEU A 152 8.94 4.77 -9.60
C LEU A 152 8.82 4.46 -11.09
N ASP A 153 8.85 5.47 -11.97
CA ASP A 153 8.80 5.31 -13.44
C ASP A 153 9.89 4.37 -13.98
N MET A 154 11.07 4.44 -13.40
CA MET A 154 12.23 3.67 -13.89
C MET A 154 12.20 2.18 -13.51
N LYS A 155 11.38 1.78 -12.53
CA LYS A 155 11.45 0.43 -11.93
C LYS A 155 10.10 -0.28 -11.79
N TRP A 156 9.03 0.24 -12.41
CA TRP A 156 7.74 -0.42 -12.35
C TRP A 156 7.80 -1.78 -13.03
N PRO A 157 7.37 -2.85 -12.37
CA PRO A 157 7.38 -4.18 -12.96
C PRO A 157 6.43 -4.24 -14.15
N TYR A 158 6.93 -4.70 -15.29
CA TYR A 158 6.11 -4.89 -16.48
C TYR A 158 4.89 -5.80 -16.18
N ARG A 159 3.69 -5.35 -16.57
CA ARG A 159 2.40 -6.03 -16.35
C ARG A 159 1.88 -6.07 -14.91
N THR A 160 2.38 -5.24 -14.01
CA THR A 160 1.78 -5.08 -12.69
C THR A 160 0.55 -4.19 -12.77
N ASN A 161 -0.58 -4.66 -12.25
CA ASN A 161 -1.82 -3.86 -12.15
C ASN A 161 -1.81 -3.06 -10.85
N LEU A 162 -2.39 -1.85 -10.88
CA LEU A 162 -2.60 -1.05 -9.68
C LEU A 162 -4.07 -1.09 -9.28
N PHE A 163 -4.32 -1.37 -8.01
CA PHE A 163 -5.62 -1.24 -7.36
C PHE A 163 -5.51 -0.27 -6.19
N ILE A 164 -6.56 0.49 -5.96
CA ILE A 164 -6.62 1.47 -4.88
C ILE A 164 -7.83 1.16 -4.02
N MET A 165 -7.64 1.13 -2.72
CA MET A 165 -8.75 0.97 -1.78
C MET A 165 -8.68 2.00 -0.64
N PRO A 166 -9.79 2.28 0.04
CA PRO A 166 -9.79 3.11 1.23
C PRO A 166 -8.99 2.47 2.38
N HIS A 167 -8.54 3.29 3.31
CA HIS A 167 -7.85 2.81 4.50
C HIS A 167 -8.80 2.00 5.39
N THR A 168 -8.34 0.86 5.89
CA THR A 168 -9.13 -0.10 6.66
C THR A 168 -9.24 0.20 8.16
N SER A 169 -8.74 1.37 8.62
CA SER A 169 -8.98 1.79 10.00
C SER A 169 -10.48 2.03 10.25
N PRO A 170 -11.00 1.70 11.45
CA PRO A 170 -12.43 1.83 11.74
C PRO A 170 -12.99 3.22 11.44
N LEU A 171 -12.20 4.27 11.69
CA LEU A 171 -12.60 5.66 11.43
C LEU A 171 -12.79 5.94 9.93
N ALA A 172 -11.91 5.44 9.07
CA ALA A 172 -12.02 5.65 7.62
C ALA A 172 -13.03 4.66 7.01
N TRP A 173 -12.98 3.40 7.41
CA TRP A 173 -13.75 2.29 6.85
C TRP A 173 -15.26 2.44 6.98
N ASN A 174 -15.72 3.02 8.09
CA ASN A 174 -17.15 3.19 8.39
C ASN A 174 -17.75 4.52 7.91
N ARG A 175 -16.94 5.41 7.32
CA ARG A 175 -17.43 6.68 6.75
C ARG A 175 -18.08 6.46 5.39
N ASN A 176 -18.94 7.40 5.02
CA ASN A 176 -19.48 7.46 3.66
C ASN A 176 -18.47 8.13 2.71
N ALA A 177 -18.40 7.60 1.51
CA ALA A 177 -17.73 8.23 0.38
C ALA A 177 -18.62 9.37 -0.19
N PRO A 178 -18.08 10.23 -1.05
CA PRO A 178 -18.84 11.34 -1.65
C PRO A 178 -20.11 10.92 -2.43
N ASP A 179 -20.15 9.67 -2.93
CA ASP A 179 -21.29 9.09 -3.63
C ASP A 179 -22.35 8.47 -2.70
N GLY A 180 -22.18 8.60 -1.37
CA GLY A 180 -23.08 8.09 -0.34
C GLY A 180 -22.84 6.63 0.07
N ARG A 181 -22.09 5.83 -0.70
CA ARG A 181 -21.69 4.46 -0.31
C ARG A 181 -20.73 4.47 0.87
N LYS A 182 -20.71 3.42 1.65
CA LYS A 182 -19.66 3.27 2.66
C LYS A 182 -18.30 2.95 2.02
N TRP A 183 -17.23 3.51 2.58
CA TRP A 183 -15.88 3.17 2.14
C TRP A 183 -15.59 1.67 2.28
N SER A 184 -16.22 0.99 3.23
CA SER A 184 -16.10 -0.45 3.40
C SER A 184 -16.67 -1.25 2.21
N GLU A 185 -17.77 -0.80 1.63
CA GLU A 185 -18.37 -1.41 0.43
C GLU A 185 -17.44 -1.24 -0.78
N ILE A 186 -16.95 -0.03 -0.97
CA ILE A 186 -16.01 0.29 -2.05
C ILE A 186 -14.72 -0.52 -1.91
N GLY A 187 -14.18 -0.63 -0.68
CA GLY A 187 -12.97 -1.40 -0.43
C GLY A 187 -13.12 -2.90 -0.72
N ARG A 188 -14.25 -3.50 -0.33
CA ARG A 188 -14.57 -4.89 -0.66
C ARG A 188 -14.66 -5.12 -2.17
N GLU A 189 -15.32 -4.19 -2.88
CA GLU A 189 -15.41 -4.23 -4.34
C GLU A 189 -14.03 -4.20 -4.99
N GLN A 190 -13.13 -3.33 -4.53
CA GLN A 190 -11.77 -3.24 -5.08
C GLN A 190 -10.95 -4.53 -4.86
N VAL A 191 -11.06 -5.14 -3.69
CA VAL A 191 -10.38 -6.41 -3.41
C VAL A 191 -10.95 -7.53 -4.28
N ARG A 192 -12.27 -7.59 -4.45
CA ARG A 192 -12.93 -8.56 -5.34
C ARG A 192 -12.43 -8.42 -6.79
N LEU A 193 -12.45 -7.21 -7.34
CA LEU A 193 -11.98 -6.93 -8.70
C LEU A 193 -10.51 -7.31 -8.89
N MET A 194 -9.68 -7.02 -7.89
CA MET A 194 -8.27 -7.42 -7.91
C MET A 194 -8.13 -8.94 -7.92
N ALA A 195 -8.86 -9.64 -7.06
CA ALA A 195 -8.79 -11.09 -6.96
C ALA A 195 -9.26 -11.78 -8.25
N GLU A 196 -10.33 -11.28 -8.87
CA GLU A 196 -10.80 -11.76 -10.17
C GLU A 196 -9.75 -11.59 -11.28
N ARG A 197 -9.06 -10.44 -11.31
CA ARG A 197 -7.99 -10.18 -12.28
C ARG A 197 -6.76 -11.09 -12.09
N LEU A 198 -6.57 -11.60 -10.88
CA LEU A 198 -5.44 -12.46 -10.53
C LEU A 198 -5.69 -13.95 -10.79
N ARG A 199 -6.94 -14.35 -11.04
CA ARG A 199 -7.26 -15.76 -11.39
C ARG A 199 -6.51 -16.18 -12.65
N PRO A 200 -5.98 -17.41 -12.69
CA PRO A 200 -5.48 -17.95 -13.94
C PRO A 200 -6.65 -18.10 -14.93
N TYR A 201 -6.39 -17.89 -16.19
CA TYR A 201 -7.32 -18.23 -17.29
C TYR A 201 -7.46 -19.73 -17.38
#